data_81c6716850af932d20e3b0af76b73532
#
_entry.id   81c6716850af932d20e3b0af76b73532
#
_cell.length_a   1.000
_cell.length_b   1.000
_cell.length_c   1.000
_cell.angle_alpha   90.00
_cell.angle_beta   90.00
_cell.angle_gamma   90.00
#
_symmetry.space_group_name_H-M   'P 1'
#
loop_
_entity.id
_entity.type
_entity.pdbx_description
1 polymer ?
#
loop_
_entity_poly.entity_id
_entity_poly.type
_entity_poly.pdbx_seq_one_letter_code
_entity_poly.pdbx_strand_id
1 'polypeptide(L)'
;MEQFIKDQISAGLKYLPANLLKSYFIKSSSDETKRFREKVGFIRGVCHPTEDFEQIKGANIGWIRIDIPFPYTSDGSISESYTSFKDRCRRFQKNGIKVMAVTPYPGDYIEYGADIRTEEGTEKIKEIGEFLINDMQGVVSGFQITNEMGIPRFTIPLTLKEAAKFIAVNLETMYPLKKDIIIGYNSAGPEALLHSELLPYVKYCDYVGVDIYMGCFFNVPGFIWIFEALCRYLWAMTGKPVLIQEFGYLSGGAPKTRAEKKAMLARYGAKSEKDAKKNIESFVNNMPKHFVDHIKYVCQNDSSRYFGFLFKSDMVNHFYCELPRLTKIPGYPHTKEGQARFFEDCISHLYSLDFICGCNIYCYKDPDMCYYCGQEECPTETRWGLVDSKGNEKPSYRAVRNVFGRIKWLENVEKK
;
A
#
# COMPACT_ATOMS: atom_id res chain seq x y z
N MET A 1 -13.86 12.79 -8.77
CA MET A 1 -14.15 11.41 -8.37
C MET A 1 -15.03 10.64 -9.38
N GLU A 2 -16.23 11.12 -9.74
CA GLU A 2 -17.10 10.40 -10.69
C GLU A 2 -16.46 10.22 -12.07
N GLN A 3 -15.76 11.23 -12.58
CA GLN A 3 -15.02 11.14 -13.85
C GLN A 3 -13.84 10.18 -13.74
N PHE A 4 -13.04 10.26 -12.67
CA PHE A 4 -11.93 9.33 -12.41
C PHE A 4 -12.40 7.88 -12.41
N ILE A 5 -13.50 7.57 -11.70
CA ILE A 5 -14.06 6.21 -11.67
C ILE A 5 -14.52 5.76 -13.07
N LYS A 6 -15.16 6.65 -13.83
CA LYS A 6 -15.58 6.35 -15.21
C LYS A 6 -14.37 6.06 -16.12
N ASP A 7 -13.29 6.83 -15.96
CA ASP A 7 -12.07 6.66 -16.74
C ASP A 7 -11.36 5.35 -16.38
N GLN A 8 -11.29 4.99 -15.09
CA GLN A 8 -10.78 3.68 -14.63
C GLN A 8 -11.62 2.52 -15.16
N ILE A 9 -12.94 2.61 -15.12
CA ILE A 9 -13.84 1.59 -15.67
C ILE A 9 -13.63 1.48 -17.18
N SER A 10 -13.57 2.60 -17.89
CA SER A 10 -13.37 2.62 -19.35
C SER A 10 -12.03 1.99 -19.73
N ALA A 11 -10.95 2.36 -19.05
CA ALA A 11 -9.63 1.76 -19.26
C ALA A 11 -9.62 0.27 -18.89
N GLY A 12 -10.22 -0.10 -17.77
CA GLY A 12 -10.37 -1.49 -17.35
C GLY A 12 -11.11 -2.34 -18.38
N LEU A 13 -12.22 -1.85 -18.89
CA LEU A 13 -12.99 -2.54 -19.94
C LEU A 13 -12.21 -2.64 -21.25
N LYS A 14 -11.39 -1.66 -21.59
CA LYS A 14 -10.55 -1.70 -22.80
C LYS A 14 -9.46 -2.77 -22.71
N TYR A 15 -8.80 -2.91 -21.57
CA TYR A 15 -7.66 -3.81 -21.41
C TYR A 15 -8.02 -5.17 -20.78
N LEU A 16 -9.09 -5.22 -19.98
CA LEU A 16 -9.47 -6.39 -19.19
C LEU A 16 -9.70 -7.66 -20.03
N PRO A 17 -10.52 -7.66 -21.11
CA PRO A 17 -10.81 -8.89 -21.82
C PRO A 17 -9.58 -9.51 -22.48
N ALA A 18 -8.79 -8.67 -23.16
CA ALA A 18 -7.58 -9.13 -23.85
C ALA A 18 -6.51 -9.63 -22.87
N ASN A 19 -6.32 -8.94 -21.74
CA ASN A 19 -5.33 -9.30 -20.75
C ASN A 19 -5.74 -10.54 -19.94
N LEU A 20 -7.01 -10.69 -19.57
CA LEU A 20 -7.49 -11.90 -18.93
C LEU A 20 -7.37 -13.12 -19.85
N LEU A 21 -7.81 -13.02 -21.09
CA LEU A 21 -7.66 -14.08 -22.08
C LEU A 21 -6.18 -14.42 -22.27
N LYS A 22 -5.33 -13.42 -22.49
CA LYS A 22 -3.89 -13.60 -22.60
C LYS A 22 -3.34 -14.35 -21.39
N SER A 23 -3.72 -14.00 -20.18
CA SER A 23 -3.20 -14.58 -18.93
C SER A 23 -3.56 -16.05 -18.74
N TYR A 24 -4.74 -16.49 -19.20
CA TYR A 24 -5.19 -17.87 -19.06
C TYR A 24 -4.74 -18.78 -20.22
N PHE A 25 -4.51 -18.25 -21.41
CA PHE A 25 -4.08 -19.02 -22.58
C PHE A 25 -2.56 -19.05 -22.77
N ILE A 26 -1.83 -18.12 -22.18
CA ILE A 26 -0.35 -18.18 -22.18
C ILE A 26 0.07 -19.13 -21.06
N LYS A 27 0.39 -20.37 -21.40
CA LYS A 27 1.17 -21.30 -20.57
C LYS A 27 2.66 -20.90 -20.50
N SER A 28 3.00 -19.66 -20.45
CA SER A 28 4.37 -19.29 -20.13
C SER A 28 4.44 -19.17 -18.62
N SER A 29 5.10 -20.12 -17.97
CA SER A 29 5.87 -19.77 -16.80
C SER A 29 6.49 -18.41 -17.09
N SER A 30 6.21 -17.40 -16.29
CA SER A 30 6.89 -16.13 -16.47
C SER A 30 8.37 -16.39 -16.13
N ASP A 31 9.17 -16.68 -17.16
CA ASP A 31 10.63 -16.88 -17.02
C ASP A 31 11.26 -15.73 -16.23
N GLU A 32 10.64 -14.55 -16.28
CA GLU A 32 11.06 -13.38 -15.54
C GLU A 32 10.77 -13.51 -14.03
N THR A 33 9.59 -14.01 -13.64
CA THR A 33 9.27 -14.27 -12.21
C THR A 33 10.14 -15.40 -11.66
N LYS A 34 10.38 -16.45 -12.47
CA LYS A 34 11.27 -17.53 -12.07
C LYS A 34 12.68 -17.02 -11.82
N ARG A 35 13.27 -16.26 -12.75
CA ARG A 35 14.59 -15.61 -12.58
C ARG A 35 14.61 -14.68 -11.37
N PHE A 36 13.52 -13.94 -11.13
CA PHE A 36 13.41 -13.10 -9.95
C PHE A 36 13.45 -13.94 -8.66
N ARG A 37 12.63 -15.01 -8.58
CA ARG A 37 12.60 -15.90 -7.41
C ARG A 37 13.94 -16.65 -7.21
N GLU A 38 14.62 -17.05 -8.27
CA GLU A 38 15.97 -17.65 -8.20
C GLU A 38 17.00 -16.69 -7.59
N LYS A 39 16.96 -15.40 -7.98
CA LYS A 39 17.88 -14.37 -7.49
C LYS A 39 17.52 -13.86 -6.08
N VAL A 40 16.28 -13.59 -5.82
CA VAL A 40 15.81 -12.84 -4.63
C VAL A 40 15.16 -13.76 -3.60
N GLY A 41 14.56 -14.87 -4.03
CA GLY A 41 13.59 -15.68 -3.29
C GLY A 41 12.18 -15.09 -3.35
N PHE A 42 11.21 -15.81 -2.80
CA PHE A 42 9.88 -15.25 -2.55
C PHE A 42 9.98 -14.21 -1.43
N ILE A 43 9.58 -12.97 -1.69
CA ILE A 43 9.62 -11.89 -0.70
C ILE A 43 8.59 -12.20 0.39
N ARG A 44 9.08 -12.46 1.60
CA ARG A 44 8.30 -12.71 2.82
C ARG A 44 8.43 -11.47 3.68
N GLY A 45 7.57 -10.48 3.45
CA GLY A 45 7.74 -9.16 4.00
C GLY A 45 6.62 -8.71 4.94
N VAL A 46 6.89 -7.60 5.62
CA VAL A 46 5.94 -6.90 6.47
C VAL A 46 6.14 -5.39 6.39
N CYS A 47 5.03 -4.64 6.44
CA CYS A 47 5.03 -3.18 6.53
C CYS A 47 5.11 -2.73 8.00
N HIS A 48 5.63 -1.52 8.21
CA HIS A 48 5.69 -0.86 9.53
C HIS A 48 6.29 -1.73 10.64
N PRO A 49 7.53 -2.23 10.47
CA PRO A 49 8.19 -3.07 11.46
C PRO A 49 8.59 -2.28 12.71
N THR A 50 8.69 -2.98 13.83
CA THR A 50 9.47 -2.54 15.00
C THR A 50 10.94 -2.88 14.81
N GLU A 51 11.80 -2.58 15.80
CA GLU A 51 13.19 -3.03 15.80
C GLU A 51 13.40 -4.27 16.70
N ASP A 52 12.35 -5.02 16.96
CA ASP A 52 12.48 -6.35 17.58
C ASP A 52 12.89 -7.37 16.50
N PHE A 53 14.19 -7.39 16.21
CA PHE A 53 14.76 -8.22 15.15
C PHE A 53 14.55 -9.72 15.38
N GLU A 54 14.60 -10.17 16.65
CA GLU A 54 14.44 -11.58 16.98
C GLU A 54 12.99 -12.02 16.77
N GLN A 55 12.02 -11.20 17.16
CA GLN A 55 10.62 -11.50 16.94
C GLN A 55 10.27 -11.48 15.43
N ILE A 56 10.82 -10.53 14.66
CA ILE A 56 10.64 -10.48 13.20
C ILE A 56 11.21 -11.75 12.54
N LYS A 57 12.44 -12.12 12.86
CA LYS A 57 13.07 -13.35 12.35
C LYS A 57 12.33 -14.61 12.81
N GLY A 58 11.83 -14.60 14.03
CA GLY A 58 11.00 -15.66 14.59
C GLY A 58 9.74 -15.94 13.79
N ALA A 59 9.19 -14.95 13.11
CA ALA A 59 8.08 -15.09 12.17
C ALA A 59 8.50 -15.57 10.76
N ASN A 60 9.78 -15.89 10.52
CA ASN A 60 10.36 -16.17 9.20
C ASN A 60 10.18 -15.02 8.19
N ILE A 61 10.00 -13.80 8.67
CA ILE A 61 9.98 -12.57 7.87
C ILE A 61 11.42 -12.27 7.46
N GLY A 62 11.66 -12.13 6.16
CA GLY A 62 12.98 -11.84 5.59
C GLY A 62 13.09 -10.42 5.01
N TRP A 63 11.96 -9.72 4.90
CA TRP A 63 11.90 -8.39 4.33
C TRP A 63 11.03 -7.48 5.19
N ILE A 64 11.40 -6.20 5.21
CA ILE A 64 10.56 -5.13 5.75
C ILE A 64 10.33 -4.08 4.66
N ARG A 65 9.17 -3.41 4.71
CA ARG A 65 8.83 -2.29 3.85
C ARG A 65 8.61 -1.05 4.71
N ILE A 66 9.36 0.01 4.42
CA ILE A 66 9.35 1.28 5.18
C ILE A 66 9.56 2.48 4.26
N ASP A 67 8.98 3.61 4.64
CA ASP A 67 9.05 4.85 3.85
C ASP A 67 10.33 5.62 4.14
N ILE A 68 10.96 6.16 3.09
CA ILE A 68 12.15 7.02 3.20
C ILE A 68 11.68 8.44 3.50
N PRO A 69 12.18 9.11 4.56
CA PRO A 69 12.01 10.54 4.71
C PRO A 69 12.71 11.30 3.58
N PHE A 70 12.19 12.48 3.22
CA PHE A 70 12.84 13.28 2.19
C PHE A 70 14.30 13.59 2.58
N PRO A 71 15.26 13.41 1.66
CA PRO A 71 16.67 13.40 2.03
C PRO A 71 17.24 14.77 2.38
N TYR A 72 16.61 15.86 1.93
CA TYR A 72 17.13 17.21 2.10
C TYR A 72 16.25 18.09 2.98
N THR A 73 16.87 19.02 3.66
CA THR A 73 16.22 20.16 4.30
C THR A 73 16.06 21.30 3.30
N SER A 74 15.33 22.34 3.64
CA SER A 74 15.06 23.48 2.75
C SER A 74 16.33 24.25 2.33
N ASP A 75 17.43 24.14 3.08
CA ASP A 75 18.72 24.74 2.75
C ASP A 75 19.63 23.82 1.90
N GLY A 76 19.14 22.64 1.53
CA GLY A 76 19.86 21.66 0.71
C GLY A 76 20.82 20.74 1.48
N SER A 77 20.88 20.85 2.82
CA SER A 77 21.65 19.91 3.64
C SER A 77 20.93 18.58 3.79
N ILE A 78 21.67 17.51 4.13
CA ILE A 78 21.08 16.19 4.39
C ILE A 78 20.26 16.26 5.69
N SER A 79 19.01 15.78 5.65
CA SER A 79 18.12 15.81 6.79
C SER A 79 18.53 14.77 7.85
N GLU A 80 18.34 15.10 9.12
CA GLU A 80 18.59 14.18 10.24
C GLU A 80 17.66 12.97 10.20
N SER A 81 16.42 13.15 9.78
CA SER A 81 15.46 12.07 9.60
C SER A 81 15.92 11.04 8.57
N TYR A 82 16.48 11.50 7.45
CA TYR A 82 17.04 10.62 6.43
C TYR A 82 18.28 9.86 6.95
N THR A 83 19.17 10.54 7.66
CA THR A 83 20.36 9.91 8.28
C THR A 83 19.94 8.83 9.27
N SER A 84 18.99 9.14 10.16
CA SER A 84 18.43 8.21 11.14
C SER A 84 17.75 7.01 10.48
N PHE A 85 17.01 7.25 9.39
CA PHE A 85 16.43 6.19 8.58
C PHE A 85 17.50 5.25 7.99
N LYS A 86 18.56 5.81 7.43
CA LYS A 86 19.68 5.03 6.86
C LYS A 86 20.34 4.15 7.91
N ASP A 87 20.55 4.67 9.11
CA ASP A 87 21.10 3.90 10.22
C ASP A 87 20.14 2.80 10.70
N ARG A 88 18.84 3.08 10.70
CA ARG A 88 17.81 2.07 10.96
C ARG A 88 17.87 0.93 9.93
N CYS A 89 17.97 1.24 8.64
CA CYS A 89 18.14 0.24 7.59
C CYS A 89 19.38 -0.63 7.79
N ARG A 90 20.51 -0.02 8.17
CA ARG A 90 21.75 -0.75 8.49
C ARG A 90 21.57 -1.72 9.65
N ARG A 91 20.77 -1.36 10.69
CA ARG A 91 20.46 -2.27 11.81
C ARG A 91 19.67 -3.49 11.34
N PHE A 92 18.66 -3.31 10.45
CA PHE A 92 17.94 -4.43 9.86
C PHE A 92 18.85 -5.34 9.06
N GLN A 93 19.69 -4.78 8.20
CA GLN A 93 20.63 -5.57 7.40
C GLN A 93 21.62 -6.38 8.26
N LYS A 94 22.19 -5.77 9.30
CA LYS A 94 23.09 -6.47 10.24
C LYS A 94 22.40 -7.66 10.89
N ASN A 95 21.08 -7.64 11.01
CA ASN A 95 20.27 -8.74 11.52
C ASN A 95 19.76 -9.69 10.43
N GLY A 96 20.24 -9.56 9.18
CA GLY A 96 19.88 -10.43 8.06
C GLY A 96 18.47 -10.17 7.50
N ILE A 97 17.87 -9.03 7.81
CA ILE A 97 16.55 -8.60 7.32
C ILE A 97 16.75 -7.61 6.17
N LYS A 98 16.21 -7.92 5.01
CA LYS A 98 16.26 -7.07 3.81
C LYS A 98 15.26 -5.92 3.91
N VAL A 99 15.61 -4.77 3.33
CA VAL A 99 14.79 -3.56 3.37
C VAL A 99 14.28 -3.23 1.97
N MET A 100 12.96 -3.13 1.83
CA MET A 100 12.26 -2.48 0.74
C MET A 100 11.95 -1.05 1.16
N ALA A 101 12.57 -0.08 0.53
CA ALA A 101 12.41 1.32 0.85
C ALA A 101 11.44 2.00 -0.13
N VAL A 102 10.41 2.67 0.38
CA VAL A 102 9.47 3.45 -0.43
C VAL A 102 10.01 4.87 -0.56
N THR A 103 10.14 5.37 -1.80
CA THR A 103 10.65 6.73 -2.02
C THR A 103 9.65 7.78 -1.54
N PRO A 104 10.11 9.01 -1.19
CA PRO A 104 9.23 10.08 -0.77
C PRO A 104 8.15 10.40 -1.81
N TYR A 105 7.08 11.04 -1.36
CA TYR A 105 5.94 11.42 -2.20
C TYR A 105 6.21 12.68 -3.01
N PRO A 106 5.53 12.89 -4.15
CA PRO A 106 5.70 14.10 -4.95
C PRO A 106 5.51 15.42 -4.19
N GLY A 107 4.67 15.42 -3.14
CA GLY A 107 4.49 16.59 -2.28
C GLY A 107 5.79 17.07 -1.67
N ASP A 108 6.59 16.16 -1.12
CA ASP A 108 7.90 16.47 -0.52
C ASP A 108 8.88 17.04 -1.55
N TYR A 109 8.84 16.50 -2.79
CA TYR A 109 9.67 17.00 -3.89
C TYR A 109 9.25 18.41 -4.31
N ILE A 110 7.93 18.67 -4.42
CA ILE A 110 7.40 19.99 -4.78
C ILE A 110 7.77 21.04 -3.72
N GLU A 111 7.66 20.69 -2.44
CA GLU A 111 8.07 21.58 -1.34
C GLU A 111 9.56 21.94 -1.41
N TYR A 112 10.39 21.03 -1.89
CA TYR A 112 11.82 21.25 -2.13
C TYR A 112 12.10 21.99 -3.45
N GLY A 113 11.09 22.26 -4.29
CA GLY A 113 11.23 22.90 -5.60
C GLY A 113 11.56 21.93 -6.75
N ALA A 114 11.34 20.64 -6.54
CA ALA A 114 11.47 19.60 -7.57
C ALA A 114 10.08 19.21 -8.13
N ASP A 115 9.50 20.09 -8.94
CA ASP A 115 8.16 19.92 -9.49
C ASP A 115 8.21 19.28 -10.89
N ILE A 116 7.62 18.09 -11.04
CA ILE A 116 7.58 17.31 -12.29
C ILE A 116 6.92 18.06 -13.45
N ARG A 117 6.15 19.11 -13.18
CA ARG A 117 5.48 19.95 -14.17
C ARG A 117 6.43 20.92 -14.87
N THR A 118 7.64 21.14 -14.34
CA THR A 118 8.66 22.01 -14.91
C THR A 118 9.88 21.21 -15.37
N GLU A 119 10.67 21.75 -16.30
CA GLU A 119 11.92 21.13 -16.75
C GLU A 119 12.96 21.14 -15.62
N GLU A 120 13.15 22.27 -14.95
CA GLU A 120 14.05 22.41 -13.79
C GLU A 120 13.71 21.42 -12.68
N GLY A 121 12.41 21.33 -12.33
CA GLY A 121 11.96 20.38 -11.31
C GLY A 121 12.15 18.93 -11.72
N THR A 122 12.02 18.61 -13.03
CA THR A 122 12.29 17.27 -13.56
C THR A 122 13.77 16.92 -13.39
N GLU A 123 14.70 17.84 -13.67
CA GLU A 123 16.15 17.60 -13.45
C GLU A 123 16.46 17.41 -11.96
N LYS A 124 15.90 18.23 -11.07
CA LYS A 124 16.03 18.02 -9.61
C LYS A 124 15.51 16.67 -9.15
N ILE A 125 14.40 16.18 -9.72
CA ILE A 125 13.90 14.82 -9.42
C ILE A 125 14.91 13.74 -9.81
N LYS A 126 15.56 13.87 -10.96
CA LYS A 126 16.64 12.97 -11.39
C LYS A 126 17.82 13.01 -10.43
N GLU A 127 18.29 14.20 -10.06
CA GLU A 127 19.40 14.37 -9.11
C GLU A 127 19.08 13.70 -7.75
N ILE A 128 17.86 13.87 -7.25
CA ILE A 128 17.42 13.21 -6.01
C ILE A 128 17.36 11.69 -6.19
N GLY A 129 16.84 11.20 -7.31
CA GLY A 129 16.80 9.78 -7.64
C GLY A 129 18.20 9.16 -7.72
N GLU A 130 19.14 9.83 -8.38
CA GLU A 130 20.56 9.43 -8.44
C GLU A 130 21.20 9.41 -7.05
N PHE A 131 20.94 10.44 -6.24
CA PHE A 131 21.40 10.47 -4.86
C PHE A 131 20.87 9.28 -4.07
N LEU A 132 19.57 9.03 -4.08
CA LEU A 132 18.93 7.96 -3.31
C LEU A 132 19.49 6.59 -3.72
N ILE A 133 19.55 6.28 -5.00
CA ILE A 133 20.03 4.96 -5.45
C ILE A 133 21.52 4.75 -5.12
N ASN A 134 22.35 5.78 -5.23
CA ASN A 134 23.78 5.67 -4.94
C ASN A 134 24.06 5.61 -3.44
N ASP A 135 23.41 6.48 -2.64
CA ASP A 135 23.66 6.57 -1.20
C ASP A 135 23.10 5.38 -0.41
N MET A 136 22.09 4.72 -0.96
CA MET A 136 21.47 3.53 -0.35
C MET A 136 22.05 2.20 -0.84
N GLN A 137 23.08 2.21 -1.71
CA GLN A 137 23.79 0.99 -2.10
C GLN A 137 24.32 0.26 -0.87
N GLY A 138 24.05 -1.05 -0.80
CA GLY A 138 24.44 -1.85 0.36
C GLY A 138 23.66 -1.53 1.66
N VAL A 139 22.68 -0.62 1.65
CA VAL A 139 21.82 -0.28 2.80
C VAL A 139 20.41 -0.79 2.62
N VAL A 140 19.84 -0.70 1.41
CA VAL A 140 18.55 -1.28 1.09
C VAL A 140 18.68 -2.38 0.05
N SER A 141 17.72 -3.28 0.00
CA SER A 141 17.68 -4.39 -0.97
C SER A 141 16.67 -4.16 -2.09
N GLY A 142 15.77 -3.21 -1.92
CA GLY A 142 14.78 -2.84 -2.92
C GLY A 142 14.27 -1.42 -2.75
N PHE A 143 13.83 -0.83 -3.86
CA PHE A 143 13.07 0.41 -3.92
C PHE A 143 11.68 0.17 -4.48
N GLN A 144 10.70 0.80 -3.84
CA GLN A 144 9.38 1.06 -4.39
C GLN A 144 9.29 2.55 -4.67
N ILE A 145 9.07 2.92 -5.93
CA ILE A 145 8.90 4.33 -6.29
C ILE A 145 7.50 4.78 -5.87
N THR A 146 7.44 5.64 -4.87
CA THR A 146 6.21 6.16 -4.24
C THR A 146 5.25 5.08 -3.75
N ASN A 147 4.04 5.46 -3.33
CA ASN A 147 2.98 4.53 -2.91
C ASN A 147 1.63 4.95 -3.49
N GLU A 148 0.90 4.00 -4.09
CA GLU A 148 -0.51 4.13 -4.50
C GLU A 148 -0.86 5.40 -5.29
N MET A 149 0.01 5.81 -6.22
CA MET A 149 -0.13 7.08 -6.97
C MET A 149 -1.36 7.15 -7.88
N GLY A 150 -2.14 6.08 -7.99
CA GLY A 150 -3.41 6.07 -8.71
C GLY A 150 -4.57 6.67 -7.92
N ILE A 151 -4.46 6.82 -6.61
CA ILE A 151 -5.53 7.40 -5.79
C ILE A 151 -5.24 8.86 -5.42
N PRO A 152 -6.26 9.73 -5.37
CA PRO A 152 -6.09 11.17 -5.13
C PRO A 152 -5.31 11.51 -3.85
N ARG A 153 -5.43 10.69 -2.81
CA ARG A 153 -4.75 10.86 -1.51
C ARG A 153 -3.23 11.02 -1.66
N PHE A 154 -2.62 10.24 -2.55
CA PHE A 154 -1.16 10.24 -2.76
C PHE A 154 -0.74 10.98 -4.02
N THR A 155 -1.69 11.23 -4.93
CA THR A 155 -1.43 11.87 -6.21
C THR A 155 -1.44 13.40 -6.12
N ILE A 156 -2.35 14.00 -5.32
CA ILE A 156 -2.48 15.46 -5.17
C ILE A 156 -1.12 16.05 -4.71
N PRO A 157 -0.64 17.16 -5.35
CA PRO A 157 -1.39 18.03 -6.28
C PRO A 157 -1.28 17.66 -7.76
N LEU A 158 -0.69 16.53 -8.10
CA LEU A 158 -0.47 16.10 -9.48
C LEU A 158 -1.74 15.51 -10.10
N THR A 159 -1.83 15.62 -11.43
CA THR A 159 -2.74 14.78 -12.22
C THR A 159 -2.19 13.36 -12.32
N LEU A 160 -3.02 12.40 -12.74
CA LEU A 160 -2.58 11.02 -12.93
C LEU A 160 -1.42 10.90 -13.95
N LYS A 161 -1.43 11.70 -15.02
CA LYS A 161 -0.35 11.72 -16.01
C LYS A 161 0.95 12.28 -15.45
N GLU A 162 0.86 13.34 -14.65
CA GLU A 162 2.03 13.91 -13.97
C GLU A 162 2.59 12.95 -12.92
N ALA A 163 1.73 12.26 -12.19
CA ALA A 163 2.11 11.21 -11.27
C ALA A 163 2.82 10.03 -11.98
N ALA A 164 2.27 9.58 -13.11
CA ALA A 164 2.92 8.56 -13.93
C ALA A 164 4.28 9.05 -14.49
N LYS A 165 4.35 10.32 -14.94
CA LYS A 165 5.63 10.93 -15.37
C LYS A 165 6.64 10.98 -14.24
N PHE A 166 6.22 11.32 -13.01
CA PHE A 166 7.08 11.31 -11.83
C PHE A 166 7.65 9.92 -11.55
N ILE A 167 6.82 8.88 -11.57
CA ILE A 167 7.28 7.49 -11.42
C ILE A 167 8.25 7.12 -12.55
N ALA A 168 7.90 7.43 -13.80
CA ALA A 168 8.71 7.11 -14.97
C ALA A 168 10.11 7.73 -14.90
N VAL A 169 10.22 9.02 -14.55
CA VAL A 169 11.50 9.72 -14.40
C VAL A 169 12.37 9.05 -13.32
N ASN A 170 11.79 8.72 -12.16
CA ASN A 170 12.55 8.00 -11.12
C ASN A 170 13.02 6.62 -11.58
N LEU A 171 12.14 5.86 -12.27
CA LEU A 171 12.49 4.53 -12.80
C LEU A 171 13.64 4.62 -13.83
N GLU A 172 13.54 5.54 -14.80
CA GLU A 172 14.56 5.75 -15.84
C GLU A 172 15.90 6.18 -15.25
N THR A 173 15.87 7.00 -14.20
CA THR A 173 17.07 7.49 -13.52
C THR A 173 17.71 6.42 -12.65
N MET A 174 16.93 5.77 -11.79
CA MET A 174 17.48 4.87 -10.77
C MET A 174 17.85 3.49 -11.31
N TYR A 175 17.08 2.96 -12.28
CA TYR A 175 17.26 1.58 -12.75
C TYR A 175 18.64 1.32 -13.40
N PRO A 176 19.22 2.20 -14.22
CA PRO A 176 20.57 1.99 -14.78
C PRO A 176 21.68 2.01 -13.72
N LEU A 177 21.44 2.69 -12.59
CA LEU A 177 22.42 2.85 -11.51
C LEU A 177 22.33 1.76 -10.44
N LYS A 178 21.26 0.98 -10.44
CA LYS A 178 21.10 -0.11 -9.48
C LYS A 178 22.15 -1.19 -9.68
N LYS A 179 22.64 -1.78 -8.59
CA LYS A 179 23.47 -3.00 -8.59
C LYS A 179 22.58 -4.20 -8.24
N ASP A 180 22.59 -4.59 -6.98
CA ASP A 180 21.82 -5.73 -6.46
C ASP A 180 20.44 -5.33 -5.92
N ILE A 181 20.10 -4.05 -5.99
CA ILE A 181 18.82 -3.50 -5.54
C ILE A 181 17.74 -3.83 -6.57
N ILE A 182 16.57 -4.32 -6.13
CA ILE A 182 15.41 -4.45 -7.00
C ILE A 182 14.59 -3.15 -7.00
N ILE A 183 14.02 -2.79 -8.14
CA ILE A 183 13.25 -1.54 -8.30
C ILE A 183 11.89 -1.85 -8.92
N GLY A 184 10.85 -1.22 -8.38
CA GLY A 184 9.49 -1.26 -8.93
C GLY A 184 8.64 -0.12 -8.38
N TYR A 185 7.36 -0.15 -8.69
CA TYR A 185 6.35 0.77 -8.19
C TYR A 185 5.09 -0.02 -7.82
N ASN A 186 4.12 0.60 -7.15
CA ASN A 186 2.84 -0.04 -6.84
C ASN A 186 1.62 0.81 -7.21
N SER A 187 0.46 0.18 -7.11
CA SER A 187 -0.86 0.80 -7.25
C SER A 187 -1.85 0.27 -6.22
N ALA A 188 -2.89 1.04 -5.91
CA ALA A 188 -4.00 0.62 -5.06
C ALA A 188 -4.97 -0.27 -5.87
N GLY A 189 -4.70 -1.56 -5.94
CA GLY A 189 -5.38 -2.47 -6.85
C GLY A 189 -4.86 -2.35 -8.30
N PRO A 190 -5.43 -3.09 -9.26
CA PRO A 190 -4.98 -3.11 -10.65
C PRO A 190 -5.49 -1.86 -11.42
N GLU A 191 -4.96 -0.71 -11.10
CA GLU A 191 -5.35 0.59 -11.67
C GLU A 191 -4.95 0.70 -13.14
N ALA A 192 -5.86 0.35 -14.04
CA ALA A 192 -5.61 0.27 -15.47
C ALA A 192 -5.08 1.58 -16.08
N LEU A 193 -5.53 2.73 -15.61
CA LEU A 193 -5.07 4.04 -16.11
C LEU A 193 -3.62 4.30 -15.77
N LEU A 194 -3.24 4.16 -14.48
CA LEU A 194 -1.86 4.36 -14.05
C LEU A 194 -0.90 3.42 -14.81
N HIS A 195 -1.26 2.13 -14.84
CA HIS A 195 -0.44 1.15 -15.52
C HIS A 195 -0.34 1.40 -17.02
N SER A 196 -1.41 1.89 -17.69
CA SER A 196 -1.36 2.21 -19.12
C SER A 196 -0.38 3.33 -19.45
N GLU A 197 -0.29 4.34 -18.60
CA GLU A 197 0.71 5.42 -18.74
C GLU A 197 2.15 4.91 -18.50
N LEU A 198 2.30 3.90 -17.64
CA LEU A 198 3.61 3.36 -17.25
C LEU A 198 4.09 2.19 -18.12
N LEU A 199 3.27 1.64 -19.03
CA LEU A 199 3.69 0.51 -19.89
C LEU A 199 5.00 0.75 -20.65
N PRO A 200 5.32 1.93 -21.20
CA PRO A 200 6.59 2.19 -21.87
C PRO A 200 7.81 2.07 -20.93
N TYR A 201 7.59 2.21 -19.63
CA TYR A 201 8.62 2.30 -18.60
C TYR A 201 8.79 1.02 -17.77
N VAL A 202 7.93 0.00 -17.95
CA VAL A 202 8.04 -1.26 -17.21
C VAL A 202 9.36 -2.00 -17.46
N LYS A 203 10.06 -1.70 -18.54
CA LYS A 203 11.42 -2.21 -18.79
C LYS A 203 12.44 -1.76 -17.73
N TYR A 204 12.16 -0.68 -17.02
CA TYR A 204 12.93 -0.18 -15.88
C TYR A 204 12.40 -0.66 -14.53
N CYS A 205 11.67 -1.78 -14.51
CA CYS A 205 11.18 -2.40 -13.30
C CYS A 205 11.66 -3.85 -13.22
N ASP A 206 11.97 -4.31 -12.01
CA ASP A 206 12.16 -5.74 -11.70
C ASP A 206 10.82 -6.41 -11.34
N TYR A 207 9.90 -5.65 -10.78
CA TYR A 207 8.55 -6.07 -10.38
C TYR A 207 7.55 -4.93 -10.54
N VAL A 208 6.27 -5.27 -10.55
CA VAL A 208 5.18 -4.30 -10.40
C VAL A 208 4.38 -4.67 -9.16
N GLY A 209 4.16 -3.69 -8.30
CA GLY A 209 3.50 -3.87 -7.02
C GLY A 209 2.00 -3.59 -7.08
N VAL A 210 1.27 -4.19 -6.14
CA VAL A 210 -0.16 -3.92 -5.94
C VAL A 210 -0.54 -4.05 -4.48
N ASP A 211 -1.42 -3.15 -4.01
CA ASP A 211 -1.99 -3.16 -2.68
C ASP A 211 -3.43 -3.62 -2.75
N ILE A 212 -3.79 -4.68 -2.02
CA ILE A 212 -5.12 -5.29 -2.10
C ILE A 212 -5.63 -5.66 -0.71
N TYR A 213 -6.74 -5.04 -0.31
CA TYR A 213 -7.37 -5.22 1.00
C TYR A 213 -8.75 -5.85 0.90
N MET A 214 -8.85 -7.05 0.33
CA MET A 214 -10.10 -7.78 0.24
C MET A 214 -10.60 -8.22 1.62
N GLY A 215 -11.91 -8.09 1.81
CA GLY A 215 -12.57 -8.42 3.07
C GLY A 215 -12.40 -7.36 4.16
N CYS A 216 -11.80 -6.21 3.83
CA CYS A 216 -11.70 -5.06 4.71
C CYS A 216 -12.40 -3.85 4.09
N PHE A 217 -11.89 -3.32 3.00
CA PHE A 217 -12.49 -2.17 2.32
C PHE A 217 -13.48 -2.56 1.23
N PHE A 218 -13.29 -3.70 0.62
CA PHE A 218 -14.22 -4.27 -0.35
C PHE A 218 -14.31 -5.78 -0.22
N ASN A 219 -15.42 -6.36 -0.69
CA ASN A 219 -15.64 -7.79 -0.71
C ASN A 219 -16.37 -8.18 -1.99
N VAL A 220 -15.94 -9.30 -2.56
CA VAL A 220 -16.59 -9.93 -3.72
C VAL A 220 -16.68 -11.42 -3.51
N PRO A 221 -17.71 -12.10 -4.05
CA PRO A 221 -17.78 -13.56 -4.03
C PRO A 221 -16.54 -14.20 -4.66
N GLY A 222 -16.07 -15.32 -4.10
CA GLY A 222 -14.92 -16.03 -4.62
C GLY A 222 -13.56 -15.37 -4.32
N PHE A 223 -13.43 -14.80 -3.14
CA PHE A 223 -12.31 -14.04 -2.63
C PHE A 223 -10.92 -14.42 -3.19
N ILE A 224 -10.42 -15.66 -2.97
CA ILE A 224 -9.06 -16.05 -3.42
C ILE A 224 -8.94 -16.03 -4.94
N TRP A 225 -9.97 -16.49 -5.63
CA TRP A 225 -10.01 -16.48 -7.09
C TRP A 225 -9.99 -15.06 -7.67
N ILE A 226 -10.76 -14.12 -7.08
CA ILE A 226 -10.75 -12.72 -7.50
C ILE A 226 -9.41 -12.07 -7.19
N PHE A 227 -8.83 -12.36 -6.04
CA PHE A 227 -7.49 -11.85 -5.70
C PHE A 227 -6.46 -12.30 -6.73
N GLU A 228 -6.47 -13.59 -7.09
CA GLU A 228 -5.64 -14.12 -8.17
C GLU A 228 -5.93 -13.42 -9.51
N ALA A 229 -7.19 -13.27 -9.88
CA ALA A 229 -7.57 -12.65 -11.16
C ALA A 229 -7.07 -11.20 -11.27
N LEU A 230 -7.12 -10.42 -10.19
CA LEU A 230 -6.61 -9.05 -10.15
C LEU A 230 -5.08 -9.02 -10.35
N CYS A 231 -4.36 -9.88 -9.65
CA CYS A 231 -2.91 -10.00 -9.80
C CYS A 231 -2.52 -10.51 -11.19
N ARG A 232 -3.24 -11.48 -11.71
CA ARG A 232 -3.04 -12.07 -13.05
C ARG A 232 -3.31 -11.04 -14.16
N TYR A 233 -4.31 -10.19 -13.97
CA TYR A 233 -4.56 -9.06 -14.86
C TYR A 233 -3.35 -8.11 -14.92
N LEU A 234 -2.81 -7.73 -13.77
CA LEU A 234 -1.64 -6.86 -13.70
C LEU A 234 -0.40 -7.49 -14.35
N TRP A 235 -0.15 -8.77 -14.05
CA TRP A 235 0.93 -9.52 -14.70
C TRP A 235 0.75 -9.57 -16.22
N ALA A 236 -0.45 -9.90 -16.72
CA ALA A 236 -0.72 -9.96 -18.15
C ALA A 236 -0.55 -8.61 -18.86
N MET A 237 -0.89 -7.52 -18.17
CA MET A 237 -0.75 -6.15 -18.69
C MET A 237 0.73 -5.72 -18.78
N THR A 238 1.52 -6.01 -17.74
CA THR A 238 2.88 -5.48 -17.60
C THR A 238 3.98 -6.46 -18.03
N GLY A 239 3.71 -7.76 -17.96
CA GLY A 239 4.70 -8.81 -18.19
C GLY A 239 5.71 -8.97 -17.05
N LYS A 240 5.56 -8.27 -15.93
CA LYS A 240 6.50 -8.24 -14.82
C LYS A 240 6.06 -9.11 -13.65
N PRO A 241 7.02 -9.63 -12.86
CA PRO A 241 6.69 -10.27 -11.59
C PRO A 241 5.79 -9.37 -10.76
N VAL A 242 4.73 -9.92 -10.17
CA VAL A 242 3.80 -9.16 -9.33
C VAL A 242 4.19 -9.34 -7.87
N LEU A 243 4.41 -8.23 -7.18
CA LEU A 243 4.64 -8.18 -5.75
C LEU A 243 3.42 -7.60 -5.05
N ILE A 244 2.86 -8.33 -4.10
CA ILE A 244 1.82 -7.77 -3.23
C ILE A 244 2.53 -6.88 -2.22
N GLN A 245 2.48 -5.55 -2.46
CA GLN A 245 3.21 -4.58 -1.64
C GLN A 245 2.51 -4.29 -0.32
N GLU A 246 1.19 -4.40 -0.33
CA GLU A 246 0.39 -4.39 0.89
C GLU A 246 -0.81 -5.30 0.76
N PHE A 247 -1.03 -6.14 1.74
CA PHE A 247 -2.30 -6.78 1.99
C PHE A 247 -2.47 -7.03 3.48
N GLY A 248 -3.69 -7.01 3.95
CA GLY A 248 -3.96 -7.18 5.36
C GLY A 248 -5.37 -7.67 5.62
N TYR A 249 -5.61 -8.09 6.86
CA TYR A 249 -6.92 -8.48 7.35
C TYR A 249 -7.09 -8.08 8.80
N LEU A 250 -8.30 -7.69 9.19
CA LEU A 250 -8.57 -7.18 10.52
C LEU A 250 -8.74 -8.29 11.55
N SER A 251 -8.09 -8.15 12.69
CA SER A 251 -8.25 -9.04 13.85
C SER A 251 -9.40 -8.63 14.78
N GLY A 252 -10.18 -7.64 14.42
CA GLY A 252 -11.30 -7.13 15.18
C GLY A 252 -12.11 -6.11 14.39
N GLY A 253 -13.15 -5.59 15.00
CA GLY A 253 -14.10 -4.70 14.35
C GLY A 253 -15.15 -5.44 13.53
N ALA A 254 -16.23 -4.76 13.25
CA ALA A 254 -17.32 -5.27 12.42
C ALA A 254 -17.90 -4.13 11.59
N PRO A 255 -18.49 -4.44 10.43
CA PRO A 255 -19.27 -3.46 9.70
C PRO A 255 -20.37 -2.88 10.59
N LYS A 256 -20.53 -1.56 10.64
CA LYS A 256 -21.57 -0.91 11.42
C LYS A 256 -22.95 -1.30 10.91
N THR A 257 -23.84 -1.60 11.83
CA THR A 257 -25.25 -1.88 11.53
C THR A 257 -25.96 -0.62 11.04
N ARG A 258 -27.10 -0.79 10.39
CA ARG A 258 -27.94 0.35 9.98
C ARG A 258 -28.39 1.22 11.18
N ALA A 259 -28.63 0.58 12.35
CA ALA A 259 -29.00 1.28 13.57
C ALA A 259 -27.86 2.15 14.11
N GLU A 260 -26.64 1.61 14.16
CA GLU A 260 -25.43 2.35 14.59
C GLU A 260 -25.13 3.52 13.66
N LYS A 261 -25.22 3.33 12.34
CA LYS A 261 -25.09 4.41 11.35
C LYS A 261 -26.11 5.53 11.58
N LYS A 262 -27.36 5.16 11.83
CA LYS A 262 -28.41 6.14 12.12
C LYS A 262 -28.17 6.88 13.44
N ALA A 263 -27.71 6.18 14.47
CA ALA A 263 -27.38 6.78 15.76
C ALA A 263 -26.20 7.75 15.65
N MET A 264 -25.17 7.42 14.86
CA MET A 264 -24.03 8.30 14.61
C MET A 264 -24.45 9.57 13.86
N LEU A 265 -25.23 9.47 12.79
CA LEU A 265 -25.78 10.64 12.09
C LEU A 265 -26.59 11.54 13.02
N ALA A 266 -27.42 10.93 13.88
CA ALA A 266 -28.23 11.66 14.86
C ALA A 266 -27.37 12.39 15.91
N ARG A 267 -26.23 11.82 16.31
CA ARG A 267 -25.26 12.46 17.22
C ARG A 267 -24.81 13.81 16.69
N TYR A 268 -24.64 13.92 15.37
CA TYR A 268 -24.21 15.15 14.69
C TYR A 268 -25.40 15.94 14.08
N GLY A 269 -26.63 15.64 14.52
CA GLY A 269 -27.83 16.41 14.18
C GLY A 269 -28.50 16.05 12.86
N ALA A 270 -28.15 14.92 12.23
CA ALA A 270 -28.76 14.50 10.96
C ALA A 270 -29.59 13.22 11.11
N LYS A 271 -30.74 13.17 10.44
CA LYS A 271 -31.66 12.00 10.42
C LYS A 271 -31.24 10.97 9.36
N SER A 272 -30.47 11.40 8.36
CA SER A 272 -29.98 10.60 7.21
C SER A 272 -28.81 11.28 6.52
N GLU A 273 -28.09 10.58 5.65
CA GLU A 273 -27.05 11.18 4.79
C GLU A 273 -27.62 12.30 3.90
N LYS A 274 -28.86 12.15 3.42
CA LYS A 274 -29.55 13.19 2.64
C LYS A 274 -29.81 14.45 3.48
N ASP A 275 -30.10 14.28 4.75
CA ASP A 275 -30.31 15.36 5.70
C ASP A 275 -28.97 16.04 6.05
N ALA A 276 -27.93 15.26 6.32
CA ALA A 276 -26.58 15.75 6.51
C ALA A 276 -26.10 16.58 5.30
N LYS A 277 -26.37 16.12 4.06
CA LYS A 277 -26.03 16.85 2.84
C LYS A 277 -26.70 18.21 2.76
N LYS A 278 -27.98 18.30 3.17
CA LYS A 278 -28.72 19.58 3.15
C LYS A 278 -28.20 20.60 4.15
N ASN A 279 -27.70 20.10 5.30
CA ASN A 279 -27.27 20.93 6.43
C ASN A 279 -25.80 20.67 6.78
N ILE A 280 -24.96 20.55 5.75
CA ILE A 280 -23.59 20.00 5.89
C ILE A 280 -22.70 20.82 6.83
N GLU A 281 -22.80 22.13 6.82
CA GLU A 281 -22.04 22.99 7.73
C GLU A 281 -22.41 22.78 9.18
N SER A 282 -23.72 22.74 9.48
CA SER A 282 -24.20 22.44 10.83
C SER A 282 -23.80 21.04 11.28
N PHE A 283 -23.91 20.06 10.37
CA PHE A 283 -23.50 18.68 10.62
C PHE A 283 -22.02 18.59 10.99
N VAL A 284 -21.15 19.26 10.23
CA VAL A 284 -19.71 19.31 10.50
C VAL A 284 -19.42 20.04 11.82
N ASN A 285 -20.03 21.19 12.04
CA ASN A 285 -19.79 21.99 13.26
C ASN A 285 -20.24 21.29 14.55
N ASN A 286 -21.10 20.28 14.47
CA ASN A 286 -21.47 19.42 15.61
C ASN A 286 -20.45 18.31 15.91
N MET A 287 -19.43 18.15 15.08
CA MET A 287 -18.35 17.17 15.31
C MET A 287 -17.32 17.68 16.32
N PRO A 288 -16.49 16.81 16.91
CA PRO A 288 -15.39 17.24 17.74
C PRO A 288 -14.46 18.23 17.00
N LYS A 289 -13.95 19.24 17.74
CA LYS A 289 -13.19 20.37 17.17
C LYS A 289 -12.07 19.93 16.23
N HIS A 290 -11.29 18.93 16.60
CA HIS A 290 -10.19 18.43 15.79
C HIS A 290 -10.65 17.84 14.44
N PHE A 291 -11.85 17.25 14.35
CA PHE A 291 -12.45 16.81 13.09
C PHE A 291 -12.86 17.99 12.23
N VAL A 292 -13.49 18.99 12.85
CA VAL A 292 -13.90 20.23 12.17
C VAL A 292 -12.70 20.92 11.56
N ASP A 293 -11.63 21.09 12.34
CA ASP A 293 -10.40 21.75 11.92
C ASP A 293 -9.75 20.99 10.72
N HIS A 294 -9.66 19.66 10.82
CA HIS A 294 -9.13 18.82 9.73
C HIS A 294 -9.98 18.90 8.46
N ILE A 295 -11.31 18.80 8.59
CA ILE A 295 -12.23 18.91 7.44
C ILE A 295 -12.08 20.27 6.75
N LYS A 296 -12.04 21.36 7.53
CA LYS A 296 -11.86 22.72 7.01
C LYS A 296 -10.51 22.87 6.30
N TYR A 297 -9.45 22.35 6.87
CA TYR A 297 -8.12 22.36 6.26
C TYR A 297 -8.10 21.64 4.90
N VAL A 298 -8.52 20.38 4.86
CA VAL A 298 -8.52 19.56 3.62
C VAL A 298 -9.45 20.12 2.56
N CYS A 299 -10.61 20.64 2.96
CA CYS A 299 -11.57 21.23 2.05
C CYS A 299 -11.31 22.73 1.75
N GLN A 300 -10.24 23.32 2.27
CA GLN A 300 -9.86 24.73 2.06
C GLN A 300 -10.98 25.69 2.48
N ASN A 301 -11.68 25.40 3.58
CA ASN A 301 -12.84 26.11 4.09
C ASN A 301 -14.05 26.20 3.10
N ASP A 302 -14.05 25.41 2.06
CA ASP A 302 -15.17 25.32 1.10
C ASP A 302 -16.19 24.27 1.57
N SER A 303 -17.30 24.72 2.14
CA SER A 303 -18.35 23.85 2.68
C SER A 303 -19.04 22.99 1.61
N SER A 304 -19.02 23.40 0.35
CA SER A 304 -19.56 22.60 -0.76
C SER A 304 -18.84 21.27 -0.94
N ARG A 305 -17.58 21.19 -0.51
CA ARG A 305 -16.72 19.99 -0.57
C ARG A 305 -16.90 19.04 0.62
N TYR A 306 -17.44 19.51 1.76
CA TYR A 306 -17.53 18.72 3.00
C TYR A 306 -18.29 17.40 2.82
N PHE A 307 -19.41 17.44 2.13
CA PHE A 307 -20.19 16.21 1.90
C PHE A 307 -19.40 15.18 1.05
N GLY A 308 -18.76 15.66 0.00
CA GLY A 308 -17.89 14.82 -0.84
C GLY A 308 -16.78 14.18 -0.04
N PHE A 309 -16.07 14.98 0.77
CA PHE A 309 -14.99 14.50 1.62
C PHE A 309 -15.46 13.45 2.64
N LEU A 310 -16.55 13.71 3.37
CA LEU A 310 -17.02 12.83 4.43
C LEU A 310 -17.66 11.53 3.94
N PHE A 311 -18.44 11.59 2.86
CA PHE A 311 -19.29 10.48 2.44
C PHE A 311 -18.84 9.79 1.14
N LYS A 312 -17.99 10.42 0.35
CA LYS A 312 -17.61 9.95 -1.00
C LYS A 312 -16.11 9.96 -1.27
N SER A 313 -15.30 10.46 -0.34
CA SER A 313 -13.85 10.45 -0.47
C SER A 313 -13.29 9.04 -0.27
N ASP A 314 -12.23 8.72 -1.01
CA ASP A 314 -11.42 7.54 -0.78
C ASP A 314 -10.37 7.80 0.32
N MET A 315 -10.26 9.05 0.77
CA MET A 315 -9.37 9.42 1.87
C MET A 315 -9.93 8.96 3.20
N VAL A 316 -9.12 8.29 3.99
CA VAL A 316 -9.42 8.01 5.39
C VAL A 316 -9.48 9.33 6.15
N ASN A 317 -10.54 9.52 6.89
CA ASN A 317 -10.78 10.69 7.73
C ASN A 317 -11.47 10.26 9.02
N HIS A 318 -11.63 11.18 9.96
CA HIS A 318 -12.22 10.88 11.27
C HIS A 318 -13.64 10.30 11.18
N PHE A 319 -14.42 10.76 10.22
CA PHE A 319 -15.76 10.22 9.98
C PHE A 319 -15.70 8.78 9.45
N TYR A 320 -14.64 8.43 8.72
CA TYR A 320 -14.37 7.07 8.29
C TYR A 320 -14.13 6.12 9.48
N CYS A 321 -13.46 6.59 10.52
CA CYS A 321 -13.31 5.83 11.76
C CYS A 321 -14.64 5.59 12.48
N GLU A 322 -15.54 6.57 12.48
CA GLU A 322 -16.90 6.44 13.03
C GLU A 322 -17.76 5.47 12.22
N LEU A 323 -17.64 5.47 10.90
CA LEU A 323 -18.36 4.62 9.97
C LEU A 323 -17.42 3.90 9.01
N PRO A 324 -16.55 3.02 9.49
CA PRO A 324 -15.64 2.31 8.61
C PRO A 324 -16.43 1.50 7.58
N ARG A 325 -16.06 1.65 6.31
CA ARG A 325 -16.64 0.87 5.19
C ARG A 325 -16.06 -0.55 5.17
N LEU A 326 -16.02 -1.17 6.35
CA LEU A 326 -15.50 -2.50 6.50
C LEU A 326 -16.44 -3.53 5.89
N THR A 327 -15.87 -4.49 5.21
CA THR A 327 -16.53 -5.72 4.75
C THR A 327 -15.85 -6.91 5.42
N LYS A 328 -16.39 -8.10 5.22
CA LYS A 328 -15.74 -9.35 5.64
C LYS A 328 -15.94 -10.40 4.56
N ILE A 329 -14.99 -11.31 4.43
CA ILE A 329 -15.11 -12.46 3.55
C ILE A 329 -15.86 -13.56 4.30
N PRO A 330 -16.85 -14.23 3.70
CA PRO A 330 -17.48 -15.40 4.31
C PRO A 330 -16.44 -16.46 4.70
N GLY A 331 -16.54 -16.97 5.94
CA GLY A 331 -15.55 -17.93 6.48
C GLY A 331 -14.34 -17.30 7.16
N TYR A 332 -14.15 -15.97 7.04
CA TYR A 332 -13.07 -15.22 7.69
C TYR A 332 -13.66 -14.08 8.52
N PRO A 333 -14.13 -14.35 9.76
CA PRO A 333 -14.62 -13.29 10.64
C PRO A 333 -13.47 -12.33 11.01
N HIS A 334 -13.80 -11.06 11.30
CA HIS A 334 -12.83 -10.11 11.87
C HIS A 334 -12.57 -10.45 13.34
N THR A 335 -11.80 -11.50 13.55
CA THR A 335 -11.28 -11.97 14.84
C THR A 335 -9.82 -12.32 14.69
N LYS A 336 -9.11 -12.51 15.78
CA LYS A 336 -7.71 -12.93 15.77
C LYS A 336 -7.50 -14.25 15.01
N GLU A 337 -8.42 -15.19 15.15
CA GLU A 337 -8.42 -16.49 14.48
C GLU A 337 -8.78 -16.35 12.99
N GLY A 338 -9.75 -15.49 12.66
CA GLY A 338 -10.13 -15.20 11.28
C GLY A 338 -9.01 -14.52 10.51
N GLN A 339 -8.28 -13.58 11.14
CA GLN A 339 -7.08 -12.96 10.59
C GLN A 339 -5.98 -14.01 10.33
N ALA A 340 -5.73 -14.89 11.30
CA ALA A 340 -4.71 -15.93 11.19
C ALA A 340 -5.00 -16.86 10.00
N ARG A 341 -6.24 -17.34 9.89
CA ARG A 341 -6.68 -18.21 8.80
C ARG A 341 -6.59 -17.51 7.45
N PHE A 342 -6.97 -16.23 7.38
CA PHE A 342 -6.84 -15.45 6.15
C PHE A 342 -5.40 -15.40 5.67
N PHE A 343 -4.44 -15.08 6.56
CA PHE A 343 -3.02 -15.02 6.15
C PHE A 343 -2.48 -16.39 5.73
N GLU A 344 -2.81 -17.45 6.43
CA GLU A 344 -2.36 -18.81 6.09
C GLU A 344 -2.84 -19.22 4.70
N ASP A 345 -4.14 -19.06 4.43
CA ASP A 345 -4.75 -19.46 3.16
C ASP A 345 -4.28 -18.54 2.01
N CYS A 346 -4.29 -17.22 2.22
CA CYS A 346 -3.90 -16.25 1.20
C CYS A 346 -2.43 -16.38 0.81
N ILE A 347 -1.51 -16.42 1.76
CA ILE A 347 -0.07 -16.52 1.49
C ILE A 347 0.26 -17.86 0.81
N SER A 348 -0.38 -18.96 1.25
CA SER A 348 -0.20 -20.27 0.63
C SER A 348 -0.63 -20.26 -0.83
N HIS A 349 -1.76 -19.62 -1.12
CA HIS A 349 -2.25 -19.48 -2.50
C HIS A 349 -1.32 -18.58 -3.34
N LEU A 350 -0.92 -17.42 -2.82
CA LEU A 350 -0.01 -16.51 -3.52
C LEU A 350 1.33 -17.17 -3.89
N TYR A 351 1.89 -17.98 -2.98
CA TYR A 351 3.13 -18.71 -3.26
C TYR A 351 2.98 -19.72 -4.41
N SER A 352 1.80 -20.34 -4.56
CA SER A 352 1.53 -21.31 -5.63
C SER A 352 1.44 -20.70 -7.03
N LEU A 353 1.32 -19.36 -7.12
CA LEU A 353 1.17 -18.67 -8.40
C LEU A 353 2.55 -18.32 -8.98
N ASP A 354 2.79 -18.72 -10.21
CA ASP A 354 4.08 -18.59 -10.91
C ASP A 354 4.46 -17.17 -11.33
N PHE A 355 3.52 -16.23 -11.24
CA PHE A 355 3.70 -14.81 -11.56
C PHE A 355 3.81 -13.92 -10.30
N ILE A 356 3.60 -14.44 -9.10
CA ILE A 356 3.76 -13.70 -7.84
C ILE A 356 5.19 -13.88 -7.32
N CYS A 357 5.88 -12.79 -7.01
CA CYS A 357 7.25 -12.83 -6.50
C CYS A 357 7.38 -12.59 -4.98
N GLY A 358 6.27 -12.31 -4.30
CA GLY A 358 6.26 -12.12 -2.84
C GLY A 358 5.06 -11.36 -2.34
N CYS A 359 5.05 -11.13 -1.03
CA CYS A 359 4.04 -10.30 -0.37
C CYS A 359 4.59 -9.62 0.89
N ASN A 360 4.09 -8.40 1.17
CA ASN A 360 4.31 -7.68 2.41
C ASN A 360 2.97 -7.55 3.16
N ILE A 361 2.94 -8.01 4.39
CA ILE A 361 1.75 -7.97 5.24
C ILE A 361 1.61 -6.58 5.86
N TYR A 362 0.46 -5.95 5.75
CA TYR A 362 0.11 -4.74 6.46
C TYR A 362 -0.67 -5.13 7.73
N CYS A 363 -0.12 -4.98 8.94
CA CYS A 363 1.20 -4.47 9.28
C CYS A 363 1.85 -5.37 10.36
N TYR A 364 3.05 -5.02 10.84
CA TYR A 364 3.71 -5.83 11.85
C TYR A 364 3.06 -5.70 13.23
N LYS A 365 2.88 -4.47 13.70
CA LYS A 365 2.38 -4.15 15.06
C LYS A 365 1.16 -3.24 14.99
N ASP A 366 0.13 -3.54 15.77
CA ASP A 366 -0.96 -2.60 15.98
C ASP A 366 -0.43 -1.33 16.65
N PRO A 367 -0.79 -0.12 16.18
CA PRO A 367 -0.51 1.10 16.93
C PRO A 367 -1.32 1.14 18.24
N ASP A 368 -0.84 1.90 19.21
CA ASP A 368 -1.52 2.06 20.50
C ASP A 368 -2.87 2.75 20.36
N MET A 369 -2.99 3.64 19.39
CA MET A 369 -4.23 4.34 19.06
C MET A 369 -4.29 4.68 17.57
N CYS A 370 -5.47 4.89 17.07
CA CYS A 370 -5.70 5.38 15.73
C CYS A 370 -5.24 6.84 15.62
N TYR A 371 -4.31 7.14 14.73
CA TYR A 371 -3.84 8.51 14.52
C TYR A 371 -4.86 9.43 13.84
N TYR A 372 -5.97 8.89 13.32
CA TYR A 372 -7.07 9.69 12.78
C TYR A 372 -8.09 10.09 13.86
N CYS A 373 -8.47 9.18 14.78
CA CYS A 373 -9.53 9.44 15.75
C CYS A 373 -9.10 9.33 17.22
N GLY A 374 -7.85 8.95 17.49
CA GLY A 374 -7.32 8.83 18.85
C GLY A 374 -7.90 7.69 19.68
N GLN A 375 -8.67 6.77 19.08
CA GLN A 375 -9.25 5.63 19.79
C GLN A 375 -8.32 4.42 19.78
N GLU A 376 -8.15 3.76 20.94
CA GLU A 376 -7.30 2.58 21.09
C GLU A 376 -7.82 1.36 20.31
N GLU A 377 -9.12 1.25 20.12
CA GLU A 377 -9.78 0.10 19.48
C GLU A 377 -10.40 0.41 18.12
N CYS A 378 -9.91 1.46 17.43
CA CYS A 378 -10.42 1.82 16.12
C CYS A 378 -10.05 0.75 15.08
N PRO A 379 -11.03 0.08 14.44
CA PRO A 379 -10.72 -0.97 13.46
C PRO A 379 -10.06 -0.45 12.20
N THR A 380 -10.05 0.87 11.97
CA THR A 380 -9.40 1.47 10.80
C THR A 380 -7.89 1.32 10.86
N GLU A 381 -7.26 1.46 12.05
CA GLU A 381 -5.80 1.44 12.16
C GLU A 381 -5.27 0.43 13.18
N THR A 382 -6.02 0.09 14.24
CA THR A 382 -5.47 -0.61 15.42
C THR A 382 -5.69 -2.13 15.42
N ARG A 383 -6.02 -2.76 14.28
CA ARG A 383 -6.39 -4.19 14.24
C ARG A 383 -5.70 -4.98 13.11
N TRP A 384 -4.69 -4.41 12.49
CA TRP A 384 -4.00 -5.00 11.34
C TRP A 384 -2.79 -5.85 11.71
N GLY A 385 -2.15 -5.55 12.83
CA GLY A 385 -0.86 -6.10 13.23
C GLY A 385 -0.84 -7.61 13.38
N LEU A 386 0.32 -8.21 13.19
CA LEU A 386 0.65 -9.57 13.58
C LEU A 386 0.84 -9.70 15.09
N VAL A 387 1.32 -8.62 15.70
CA VAL A 387 1.41 -8.46 17.16
C VAL A 387 0.49 -7.32 17.59
N ASP A 388 0.05 -7.37 18.86
CA ASP A 388 -0.75 -6.29 19.45
C ASP A 388 0.10 -5.04 19.74
N SER A 389 -0.54 -3.98 20.24
CA SER A 389 0.13 -2.73 20.58
C SER A 389 1.19 -2.86 21.70
N LYS A 390 1.12 -3.92 22.48
CA LYS A 390 2.10 -4.25 23.55
C LYS A 390 3.23 -5.17 23.05
N GLY A 391 3.16 -5.60 21.77
CA GLY A 391 4.14 -6.53 21.20
C GLY A 391 3.83 -8.02 21.44
N ASN A 392 2.66 -8.36 21.98
CA ASN A 392 2.29 -9.76 22.17
C ASN A 392 1.87 -10.39 20.83
N GLU A 393 2.32 -11.60 20.57
CA GLU A 393 1.99 -12.37 19.39
C GLU A 393 0.48 -12.66 19.30
N LYS A 394 -0.14 -12.31 18.18
CA LYS A 394 -1.49 -12.78 17.85
C LYS A 394 -1.45 -14.15 17.17
N PRO A 395 -2.57 -14.90 17.08
CA PRO A 395 -2.63 -16.12 16.28
C PRO A 395 -2.13 -15.95 14.85
N SER A 396 -2.32 -14.78 14.23
CA SER A 396 -1.81 -14.42 12.92
C SER A 396 -0.29 -14.43 12.82
N TYR A 397 0.44 -14.05 13.86
CA TYR A 397 1.90 -14.17 13.91
C TYR A 397 2.35 -15.63 13.74
N ARG A 398 1.70 -16.56 14.45
CA ARG A 398 2.02 -17.99 14.36
C ARG A 398 1.67 -18.56 12.98
N ALA A 399 0.53 -18.17 12.43
CA ALA A 399 0.11 -18.57 11.08
C ALA A 399 1.13 -18.11 10.03
N VAL A 400 1.56 -16.86 10.09
CA VAL A 400 2.60 -16.30 9.20
C VAL A 400 3.93 -16.99 9.37
N ARG A 401 4.36 -17.21 10.63
CA ARG A 401 5.59 -17.98 10.93
C ARG A 401 5.59 -19.34 10.25
N ASN A 402 4.48 -20.06 10.34
CA ASN A 402 4.37 -21.41 9.79
C ASN A 402 4.38 -21.40 8.25
N VAL A 403 3.60 -20.53 7.62
CA VAL A 403 3.54 -20.48 6.15
C VAL A 403 4.83 -19.94 5.54
N PHE A 404 5.43 -18.91 6.11
CA PHE A 404 6.73 -18.39 5.65
C PHE A 404 7.88 -19.38 5.93
N GLY A 405 7.80 -20.12 7.03
CA GLY A 405 8.75 -21.20 7.33
C GLY A 405 8.68 -22.32 6.30
N ARG A 406 7.48 -22.74 5.89
CA ARG A 406 7.27 -23.74 4.83
C ARG A 406 7.81 -23.25 3.49
N ILE A 407 7.53 -22.00 3.10
CA ILE A 407 8.05 -21.39 1.88
C ILE A 407 9.58 -21.40 1.88
N LYS A 408 10.19 -20.93 2.96
CA LYS A 408 11.66 -20.93 3.12
C LYS A 408 12.28 -22.32 2.99
N TRP A 409 11.62 -23.34 3.54
CA TRP A 409 12.06 -24.71 3.42
C TRP A 409 11.99 -25.22 1.98
N LEU A 410 10.87 -24.99 1.28
CA LEU A 410 10.68 -25.37 -0.13
C LEU A 410 11.76 -24.73 -1.03
N GLU A 411 11.99 -23.44 -0.91
CA GLU A 411 13.04 -22.73 -1.68
C GLU A 411 14.45 -23.29 -1.42
N ASN A 412 14.73 -23.80 -0.22
CA ASN A 412 16.01 -24.41 0.10
C ASN A 412 16.14 -25.84 -0.46
N VAL A 413 15.04 -26.56 -0.62
CA VAL A 413 15.03 -27.91 -1.22
C VAL A 413 15.19 -27.81 -2.74
N GLU A 414 14.53 -26.84 -3.39
CA GLU A 414 14.64 -26.60 -4.83
C GLU A 414 16.03 -26.14 -5.30
N LYS A 415 16.83 -25.59 -4.39
CA LYS A 415 18.22 -25.14 -4.67
C LYS A 415 19.27 -26.24 -4.49
N LYS A 416 18.90 -27.41 -3.98
CA LYS A 416 19.75 -28.61 -3.84
C LYS A 416 19.56 -29.57 -5.01
#